data_b99876f5f528ee5b66b2d907eb3a0c78
#
_entry.id   b99876f5f528ee5b66b2d907eb3a0c78
#
_cell.length_a   1.000
_cell.length_b   1.000
_cell.length_c   1.000
_cell.angle_alpha   90.00
_cell.angle_beta   90.00
_cell.angle_gamma   90.00
#
_symmetry.space_group_name_H-M   'P 1'
#
loop_
_entity.id
_entity.type
_entity.pdbx_description
1 polymer ?
#
loop_
_entity_poly.entity_id
_entity_poly.type
_entity_poly.pdbx_seq_one_letter_code
_entity_poly.pdbx_strand_id
1 'polypeptide(L)'
;MADKHLDTALVNAGRSKKYTQGSVNSVIQRASSLVFDTVEAKKHATRNRANGELFYGRRGTLTHFSLQEAMCELEGGAGCALFPCGAAAVANTILAFVEQGDHVLMTNTAYEPSQDFCTKILAKLGVATSWFDPLIGADIAQLIRPETRVVFLESPGSITMEVHDVPAIVAAVRQVAPEAIIMIDNTWAAGILFKALDFGIDISIQAGTKYLIGHSDAMVGTAVANARCWPQLRENAYLMGQMLDADTAYMTSRGLRTLGVRLRQHHESSLRIAEWLAQHPQVARVNHPALPGSKGHEFWKRDFIGSSGLFSFVLNKRLNDAELAEYLDNFSLFSMAYSWGGFESLILANQPEQIAHIRPDAEVDFSGTLIRLHIGLENVDDLQADLAAGFARIV
;
A
#
# COMPACT_ATOMS: atom_id res chain seq x y z
N MET A 1 -4.54 -27.35 1.43
CA MET A 1 -5.29 -27.20 0.15
C MET A 1 -4.25 -27.16 -0.95
N ALA A 2 -4.50 -27.77 -2.12
CA ALA A 2 -3.58 -27.65 -3.25
C ALA A 2 -3.32 -26.17 -3.56
N ASP A 3 -2.07 -25.82 -3.90
CA ASP A 3 -1.68 -24.45 -4.27
C ASP A 3 -2.55 -24.00 -5.45
N LYS A 4 -3.47 -23.10 -5.18
CA LYS A 4 -4.31 -22.49 -6.20
C LYS A 4 -3.52 -21.39 -6.90
N HIS A 5 -3.64 -21.29 -8.21
CA HIS A 5 -3.16 -20.12 -8.94
C HIS A 5 -3.81 -18.83 -8.42
N LEU A 6 -3.08 -17.72 -8.50
CA LEU A 6 -3.48 -16.43 -7.94
C LEU A 6 -4.90 -15.99 -8.36
N ASP A 7 -5.25 -16.10 -9.65
CA ASP A 7 -6.58 -15.73 -10.13
C ASP A 7 -7.69 -16.55 -9.48
N THR A 8 -7.45 -17.85 -9.24
CA THR A 8 -8.39 -18.71 -8.54
C THR A 8 -8.50 -18.33 -7.06
N ALA A 9 -7.38 -17.97 -6.41
CA ALA A 9 -7.37 -17.50 -5.03
C ALA A 9 -8.17 -16.19 -4.90
N LEU A 10 -7.91 -15.19 -5.76
CA LEU A 10 -8.62 -13.90 -5.77
C LEU A 10 -10.15 -14.05 -5.89
N VAL A 11 -10.61 -14.98 -6.75
CA VAL A 11 -12.04 -15.23 -6.94
C VAL A 11 -12.66 -15.95 -5.74
N ASN A 12 -11.90 -16.77 -5.00
CA ASN A 12 -12.45 -17.65 -3.97
C ASN A 12 -12.15 -17.23 -2.52
N ALA A 13 -11.09 -16.45 -2.28
CA ALA A 13 -10.66 -16.07 -0.94
C ALA A 13 -11.81 -15.44 -0.12
N GLY A 14 -11.94 -15.85 1.15
CA GLY A 14 -12.95 -15.36 2.07
C GLY A 14 -14.41 -15.74 1.73
N ARG A 15 -14.64 -16.70 0.83
CA ARG A 15 -15.99 -17.11 0.40
C ARG A 15 -16.46 -18.43 1.02
N SER A 16 -16.07 -18.71 2.25
CA SER A 16 -16.59 -19.89 2.95
C SER A 16 -18.12 -19.80 3.14
N LYS A 17 -18.78 -20.96 3.28
CA LYS A 17 -20.25 -21.02 3.50
C LYS A 17 -20.69 -20.26 4.75
N LYS A 18 -19.81 -20.13 5.76
CA LYS A 18 -20.03 -19.34 6.96
C LYS A 18 -20.33 -17.87 6.62
N TYR A 19 -19.64 -17.30 5.63
CA TYR A 19 -19.78 -15.89 5.27
C TYR A 19 -20.79 -15.64 4.16
N THR A 20 -20.96 -16.59 3.25
CA THR A 20 -21.87 -16.41 2.10
C THR A 20 -23.32 -16.72 2.42
N GLN A 21 -23.59 -17.54 3.45
CA GLN A 21 -24.95 -17.94 3.85
C GLN A 21 -25.80 -18.44 2.68
N GLY A 22 -25.16 -19.13 1.71
CA GLY A 22 -25.81 -19.64 0.49
C GLY A 22 -25.76 -18.70 -0.72
N SER A 23 -25.34 -17.44 -0.54
CA SER A 23 -25.09 -16.51 -1.65
C SER A 23 -23.74 -16.77 -2.33
N VAL A 24 -23.52 -16.20 -3.52
CA VAL A 24 -22.20 -16.24 -4.19
C VAL A 24 -21.18 -15.37 -3.46
N ASN A 25 -21.58 -14.20 -3.01
CA ASN A 25 -20.75 -13.27 -2.23
C ASN A 25 -21.03 -13.40 -0.72
N SER A 26 -20.12 -12.84 0.09
CA SER A 26 -20.38 -12.68 1.54
C SER A 26 -21.61 -11.80 1.77
N VAL A 27 -22.31 -12.06 2.86
CA VAL A 27 -23.44 -11.20 3.27
C VAL A 27 -22.95 -9.86 3.77
N ILE A 28 -23.77 -8.81 3.66
CA ILE A 28 -23.55 -7.53 4.33
C ILE A 28 -24.27 -7.58 5.67
N GLN A 29 -23.53 -7.78 6.74
CA GLN A 29 -24.07 -7.80 8.10
C GLN A 29 -23.68 -6.51 8.83
N ARG A 30 -24.62 -5.55 8.86
CA ARG A 30 -24.48 -4.33 9.67
C ARG A 30 -24.99 -4.62 11.07
N ALA A 31 -24.16 -4.41 12.09
CA ALA A 31 -24.55 -4.59 13.47
C ALA A 31 -23.71 -3.74 14.42
N SER A 32 -24.37 -3.12 15.38
CA SER A 32 -23.76 -2.65 16.62
C SER A 32 -23.86 -3.76 17.69
N SER A 33 -25.08 -4.15 18.02
CA SER A 33 -25.36 -5.21 18.99
C SER A 33 -25.61 -6.55 18.28
N LEU A 34 -25.17 -7.63 18.93
CA LEU A 34 -25.43 -9.01 18.54
C LEU A 34 -26.09 -9.70 19.72
N VAL A 35 -27.17 -10.44 19.49
CA VAL A 35 -27.95 -11.07 20.51
C VAL A 35 -27.50 -12.52 20.76
N PHE A 36 -27.69 -12.99 21.98
CA PHE A 36 -27.37 -14.37 22.40
C PHE A 36 -28.59 -15.00 23.01
N ASP A 37 -28.97 -16.18 22.54
CA ASP A 37 -30.16 -16.88 22.98
C ASP A 37 -30.01 -17.44 24.41
N THR A 38 -28.75 -17.69 24.84
CA THR A 38 -28.47 -18.24 26.15
C THR A 38 -27.26 -17.58 26.82
N VAL A 39 -27.22 -17.67 28.17
CA VAL A 39 -26.04 -17.23 28.95
C VAL A 39 -24.77 -17.97 28.51
N GLU A 40 -24.89 -19.27 28.20
CA GLU A 40 -23.75 -20.07 27.78
C GLU A 40 -23.23 -19.63 26.39
N ALA A 41 -24.12 -19.34 25.43
CA ALA A 41 -23.76 -18.77 24.13
C ALA A 41 -23.01 -17.42 24.30
N LYS A 42 -23.51 -16.54 25.18
CA LYS A 42 -22.84 -15.29 25.52
C LYS A 42 -21.45 -15.53 26.11
N LYS A 43 -21.29 -16.44 27.05
CA LYS A 43 -20.01 -16.79 27.66
C LYS A 43 -19.03 -17.36 26.62
N HIS A 44 -19.50 -18.23 25.72
CA HIS A 44 -18.71 -18.77 24.61
C HIS A 44 -18.19 -17.66 23.69
N ALA A 45 -19.07 -16.80 23.22
CA ALA A 45 -18.71 -15.67 22.37
C ALA A 45 -17.72 -14.72 23.06
N THR A 46 -17.88 -14.48 24.37
CA THR A 46 -16.96 -13.65 25.16
C THR A 46 -15.55 -14.24 25.21
N ARG A 47 -15.44 -15.56 25.46
CA ARG A 47 -14.13 -16.25 25.48
C ARG A 47 -13.47 -16.27 24.12
N ASN A 48 -14.25 -16.37 23.03
CA ASN A 48 -13.76 -16.50 21.65
C ASN A 48 -13.83 -15.21 20.82
N ARG A 49 -14.11 -14.05 21.45
CA ARG A 49 -14.30 -12.75 20.79
C ARG A 49 -13.11 -12.29 19.91
N ALA A 50 -11.95 -12.91 20.10
CA ALA A 50 -10.75 -12.65 19.33
C ALA A 50 -10.54 -13.62 18.15
N ASN A 51 -11.39 -14.63 18.00
CA ASN A 51 -11.22 -15.76 17.08
C ASN A 51 -12.28 -15.77 15.96
N GLY A 52 -12.78 -14.59 15.53
CA GLY A 52 -13.80 -14.49 14.48
C GLY A 52 -15.18 -14.96 14.90
N GLU A 53 -15.51 -14.90 16.21
CA GLU A 53 -16.83 -15.13 16.73
C GLU A 53 -17.65 -13.83 16.80
N LEU A 54 -18.93 -13.93 16.48
CA LEU A 54 -19.86 -12.81 16.59
C LEU A 54 -20.05 -12.46 18.07
N PHE A 55 -19.61 -11.25 18.44
CA PHE A 55 -19.62 -10.79 19.83
C PHE A 55 -20.20 -9.38 19.97
N TYR A 56 -19.65 -8.44 19.23
CA TYR A 56 -20.02 -7.03 19.22
C TYR A 56 -19.55 -6.39 17.92
N GLY A 57 -20.38 -5.54 17.29
CA GLY A 57 -20.14 -5.01 15.94
C GLY A 57 -18.75 -4.40 15.72
N ARG A 58 -18.22 -3.68 16.72
CA ARG A 58 -16.87 -3.09 16.63
C ARG A 58 -15.74 -4.13 16.50
N ARG A 59 -15.96 -5.39 16.90
CA ARG A 59 -15.01 -6.50 16.70
C ARG A 59 -15.20 -7.22 15.37
N GLY A 60 -16.13 -6.76 14.56
CA GLY A 60 -16.43 -7.31 13.24
C GLY A 60 -17.71 -8.13 13.20
N THR A 61 -18.16 -8.35 11.99
CA THR A 61 -19.30 -9.19 11.60
C THR A 61 -18.86 -10.19 10.54
N LEU A 62 -19.76 -11.04 10.05
CA LEU A 62 -19.43 -12.01 8.99
C LEU A 62 -18.81 -11.34 7.75
N THR A 63 -19.23 -10.10 7.43
CA THR A 63 -18.66 -9.34 6.30
C THR A 63 -17.18 -9.01 6.53
N HIS A 64 -16.85 -8.54 7.74
CA HIS A 64 -15.46 -8.22 8.10
C HIS A 64 -14.59 -9.47 8.15
N PHE A 65 -15.09 -10.55 8.77
CA PHE A 65 -14.34 -11.80 8.88
C PHE A 65 -14.05 -12.43 7.51
N SER A 66 -15.01 -12.30 6.56
CA SER A 66 -14.81 -12.69 5.16
C SER A 66 -13.63 -11.94 4.51
N LEU A 67 -13.56 -10.62 4.67
CA LEU A 67 -12.47 -9.82 4.13
C LEU A 67 -11.14 -10.13 4.82
N GLN A 68 -11.13 -10.25 6.15
CA GLN A 68 -9.93 -10.61 6.92
C GLN A 68 -9.35 -11.95 6.49
N GLU A 69 -10.22 -12.98 6.32
CA GLU A 69 -9.81 -14.30 5.83
C GLU A 69 -9.25 -14.21 4.41
N ALA A 70 -9.90 -13.43 3.52
CA ALA A 70 -9.41 -13.22 2.16
C ALA A 70 -8.02 -12.59 2.13
N MET A 71 -7.78 -11.56 2.92
CA MET A 71 -6.47 -10.89 2.98
C MET A 71 -5.39 -11.82 3.54
N CYS A 72 -5.71 -12.60 4.59
CA CYS A 72 -4.79 -13.60 5.13
C CYS A 72 -4.43 -14.68 4.09
N GLU A 73 -5.42 -15.19 3.34
CA GLU A 73 -5.19 -16.19 2.28
C GLU A 73 -4.31 -15.61 1.15
N LEU A 74 -4.54 -14.35 0.77
CA LEU A 74 -3.84 -13.71 -0.33
C LEU A 74 -2.40 -13.30 0.03
N GLU A 75 -2.16 -12.81 1.24
CA GLU A 75 -0.84 -12.31 1.66
C GLU A 75 -0.05 -13.32 2.53
N GLY A 76 -0.64 -14.44 2.91
CA GLY A 76 0.03 -15.48 3.71
C GLY A 76 0.12 -15.17 5.19
N GLY A 77 -0.76 -14.32 5.74
CA GLY A 77 -0.72 -13.90 7.14
C GLY A 77 -1.50 -14.77 8.10
N ALA A 78 -1.23 -14.60 9.40
CA ALA A 78 -1.95 -15.24 10.50
C ALA A 78 -3.23 -14.47 10.90
N GLY A 79 -3.31 -13.19 10.54
CA GLY A 79 -4.48 -12.35 10.77
C GLY A 79 -4.37 -11.00 10.06
N CYS A 80 -5.53 -10.37 9.86
CA CYS A 80 -5.66 -9.07 9.20
C CYS A 80 -6.47 -8.11 10.08
N ALA A 81 -5.89 -6.95 10.39
CA ALA A 81 -6.61 -5.83 11.00
C ALA A 81 -7.18 -4.93 9.90
N LEU A 82 -8.40 -4.42 10.10
CA LEU A 82 -9.09 -3.52 9.18
C LEU A 82 -9.19 -2.12 9.79
N PHE A 83 -8.98 -1.12 8.95
CA PHE A 83 -8.92 0.30 9.35
C PHE A 83 -9.76 1.15 8.41
N PRO A 84 -10.22 2.35 8.84
CA PRO A 84 -11.03 3.23 8.01
C PRO A 84 -10.30 3.83 6.80
N CYS A 85 -8.96 3.83 6.81
CA CYS A 85 -8.13 4.29 5.68
C CYS A 85 -6.69 3.80 5.81
N GLY A 86 -5.88 3.95 4.76
CA GLY A 86 -4.46 3.57 4.76
C GLY A 86 -3.63 4.29 5.82
N ALA A 87 -3.81 5.60 5.99
CA ALA A 87 -3.10 6.36 7.03
C ALA A 87 -3.39 5.83 8.44
N ALA A 88 -4.65 5.45 8.73
CA ALA A 88 -5.01 4.82 9.99
C ALA A 88 -4.34 3.45 10.15
N ALA A 89 -4.23 2.67 9.06
CA ALA A 89 -3.54 1.38 9.08
C ALA A 89 -2.05 1.55 9.44
N VAL A 90 -1.33 2.46 8.77
CA VAL A 90 0.08 2.75 9.05
C VAL A 90 0.26 3.22 10.49
N ALA A 91 -0.45 4.28 10.88
CA ALA A 91 -0.30 4.90 12.21
C ALA A 91 -0.56 3.91 13.34
N ASN A 92 -1.68 3.16 13.27
CA ASN A 92 -2.04 2.23 14.34
C ASN A 92 -1.16 0.97 14.34
N THR A 93 -0.65 0.56 13.19
CA THR A 93 0.28 -0.58 13.13
C THR A 93 1.62 -0.23 13.77
N ILE A 94 2.16 0.97 13.51
CA ILE A 94 3.39 1.41 14.19
C ILE A 94 3.14 1.56 15.70
N LEU A 95 2.06 2.25 16.10
CA LEU A 95 1.70 2.44 17.52
C LEU A 95 1.54 1.13 18.29
N ALA A 96 1.18 0.05 17.61
CA ALA A 96 1.03 -1.25 18.26
C ALA A 96 2.37 -1.79 18.83
N PHE A 97 3.52 -1.32 18.34
CA PHE A 97 4.82 -1.92 18.61
C PHE A 97 5.87 -0.93 19.15
N VAL A 98 5.47 0.29 19.49
CA VAL A 98 6.36 1.31 20.04
C VAL A 98 5.82 1.88 21.35
N GLU A 99 6.73 2.27 22.24
CA GLU A 99 6.46 2.99 23.47
C GLU A 99 7.45 4.13 23.67
N GLN A 100 7.28 4.93 24.72
CA GLN A 100 8.19 6.03 25.01
C GLN A 100 9.63 5.54 25.14
N GLY A 101 10.56 6.18 24.44
CA GLY A 101 11.98 5.84 24.39
C GLY A 101 12.39 4.95 23.23
N ASP A 102 11.42 4.36 22.53
CA ASP A 102 11.67 3.54 21.35
C ASP A 102 12.05 4.36 20.11
N HIS A 103 12.57 3.66 19.11
CA HIS A 103 13.02 4.22 17.84
C HIS A 103 12.37 3.49 16.65
N VAL A 104 11.92 4.29 15.66
CA VAL A 104 11.47 3.86 14.35
C VAL A 104 12.53 4.20 13.31
N LEU A 105 12.96 3.24 12.53
CA LEU A 105 13.82 3.43 11.37
C LEU A 105 12.96 3.31 10.10
N MET A 106 12.75 4.42 9.38
CA MET A 106 11.82 4.52 8.25
C MET A 106 12.54 4.88 6.96
N THR A 107 12.13 4.29 5.83
CA THR A 107 12.64 4.73 4.53
C THR A 107 12.28 6.20 4.29
N ASN A 108 13.22 6.97 3.76
CA ASN A 108 12.97 8.38 3.43
C ASN A 108 12.08 8.57 2.20
N THR A 109 11.71 7.48 1.52
CA THR A 109 10.76 7.46 0.41
C THR A 109 9.35 7.03 0.83
N ALA A 110 9.08 6.92 2.13
CA ALA A 110 7.75 6.63 2.62
C ALA A 110 6.74 7.74 2.28
N TYR A 111 5.48 7.38 2.16
CA TYR A 111 4.37 8.31 1.92
C TYR A 111 4.36 9.43 2.97
N GLU A 112 4.26 10.69 2.52
CA GLU A 112 4.39 11.88 3.36
C GLU A 112 3.54 11.83 4.65
N PRO A 113 2.25 11.47 4.65
CA PRO A 113 1.48 11.34 5.88
C PRO A 113 2.03 10.31 6.87
N SER A 114 2.75 9.27 6.42
CA SER A 114 3.42 8.32 7.31
C SER A 114 4.64 8.96 7.97
N GLN A 115 5.39 9.79 7.23
CA GLN A 115 6.49 10.60 7.77
C GLN A 115 5.97 11.64 8.77
N ASP A 116 4.89 12.34 8.42
CA ASP A 116 4.23 13.32 9.26
C ASP A 116 3.70 12.72 10.58
N PHE A 117 3.15 11.52 10.51
CA PHE A 117 2.75 10.80 11.72
C PHE A 117 3.94 10.57 12.65
N CYS A 118 5.07 10.14 12.13
CA CYS A 118 6.29 9.91 12.92
C CYS A 118 6.84 11.21 13.51
N THR A 119 6.96 12.26 12.71
CA THR A 119 7.58 13.54 13.15
C THR A 119 6.64 14.40 14.00
N LYS A 120 5.32 14.33 13.78
CA LYS A 120 4.34 15.21 14.45
C LYS A 120 3.58 14.54 15.59
N ILE A 121 3.38 13.23 15.55
CA ILE A 121 2.64 12.49 16.57
C ILE A 121 3.54 11.62 17.41
N LEU A 122 4.31 10.69 16.81
CA LEU A 122 5.19 9.80 17.57
C LEU A 122 6.25 10.58 18.37
N ALA A 123 6.80 11.65 17.82
CA ALA A 123 7.74 12.51 18.53
C ALA A 123 7.15 13.08 19.84
N LYS A 124 5.85 13.45 19.86
CA LYS A 124 5.15 13.89 21.08
C LYS A 124 4.97 12.77 22.11
N LEU A 125 4.96 11.52 21.67
CA LEU A 125 4.88 10.35 22.53
C LEU A 125 6.25 9.87 23.00
N GLY A 126 7.32 10.60 22.64
CA GLY A 126 8.69 10.27 23.03
C GLY A 126 9.32 9.14 22.23
N VAL A 127 8.81 8.85 21.04
CA VAL A 127 9.39 7.88 20.09
C VAL A 127 10.23 8.62 19.07
N ALA A 128 11.50 8.23 18.92
CA ALA A 128 12.41 8.82 17.95
C ALA A 128 12.23 8.20 16.56
N THR A 129 12.47 8.97 15.50
CA THR A 129 12.47 8.46 14.11
C THR A 129 13.77 8.85 13.42
N SER A 130 14.37 7.91 12.68
CA SER A 130 15.48 8.16 11.75
C SER A 130 15.12 7.63 10.37
N TRP A 131 15.81 8.13 9.36
CA TRP A 131 15.52 7.85 7.96
C TRP A 131 16.65 7.03 7.34
N PHE A 132 16.34 6.25 6.32
CA PHE A 132 17.33 5.53 5.53
C PHE A 132 17.03 5.64 4.03
N ASP A 133 18.10 5.56 3.25
CA ASP A 133 18.04 5.52 1.79
C ASP A 133 17.38 4.21 1.31
N PRO A 134 16.41 4.24 0.36
CA PRO A 134 15.73 3.05 -0.14
C PRO A 134 16.68 2.00 -0.75
N LEU A 135 17.86 2.41 -1.20
CA LEU A 135 18.85 1.52 -1.82
C LEU A 135 19.95 1.06 -0.85
N ILE A 136 19.80 1.32 0.44
CA ILE A 136 20.81 1.01 1.48
C ILE A 136 21.15 -0.50 1.58
N GLY A 137 20.20 -1.38 1.24
CA GLY A 137 20.41 -2.83 1.33
C GLY A 137 20.85 -3.28 2.73
N ALA A 138 21.89 -4.13 2.78
CA ALA A 138 22.40 -4.69 4.03
C ALA A 138 23.06 -3.65 4.97
N ASP A 139 23.49 -2.50 4.46
CA ASP A 139 24.10 -1.44 5.27
C ASP A 139 23.13 -0.80 6.27
N ILE A 140 21.82 -1.09 6.16
CA ILE A 140 20.81 -0.69 7.16
C ILE A 140 21.19 -1.16 8.57
N ALA A 141 21.96 -2.24 8.72
CA ALA A 141 22.46 -2.71 10.01
C ALA A 141 23.21 -1.64 10.80
N GLN A 142 23.89 -0.70 10.12
CA GLN A 142 24.67 0.37 10.74
C GLN A 142 23.77 1.47 11.35
N LEU A 143 22.51 1.55 10.96
CA LEU A 143 21.54 2.54 11.44
C LEU A 143 20.67 2.02 12.58
N ILE A 144 20.73 0.72 12.87
CA ILE A 144 19.93 0.09 13.93
C ILE A 144 20.53 0.42 15.28
N ARG A 145 19.68 0.87 16.21
CA ARG A 145 20.03 1.23 17.59
C ARG A 145 19.43 0.21 18.56
N PRO A 146 19.91 0.13 19.81
CA PRO A 146 19.30 -0.74 20.82
C PRO A 146 17.79 -0.49 21.04
N GLU A 147 17.37 0.76 20.86
CA GLU A 147 15.98 1.22 20.99
C GLU A 147 15.14 1.00 19.72
N THR A 148 15.73 0.55 18.60
CA THR A 148 14.99 0.32 17.34
C THR A 148 14.00 -0.81 17.53
N ARG A 149 12.71 -0.49 17.46
CA ARG A 149 11.59 -1.44 17.57
C ARG A 149 10.91 -1.70 16.23
N VAL A 150 10.88 -0.69 15.36
CA VAL A 150 10.22 -0.80 14.06
C VAL A 150 11.19 -0.38 12.96
N VAL A 151 11.25 -1.20 11.90
CA VAL A 151 11.84 -0.85 10.61
C VAL A 151 10.71 -0.79 9.60
N PHE A 152 10.49 0.40 9.03
CA PHE A 152 9.36 0.66 8.13
C PHE A 152 9.85 0.89 6.70
N LEU A 153 9.35 0.06 5.79
CA LEU A 153 9.65 0.09 4.35
C LEU A 153 8.43 0.57 3.56
N GLU A 154 8.69 1.10 2.38
CA GLU A 154 7.69 1.29 1.32
C GLU A 154 8.39 1.03 -0.01
N SER A 155 7.98 -0.03 -0.71
CA SER A 155 8.66 -0.45 -1.94
C SER A 155 7.64 -0.89 -2.99
N PRO A 156 7.64 -0.23 -4.16
CA PRO A 156 8.42 0.95 -4.56
C PRO A 156 8.13 2.17 -3.69
N GLY A 157 9.12 3.06 -3.54
CA GLY A 157 8.99 4.30 -2.79
C GLY A 157 7.96 5.26 -3.38
N SER A 158 7.32 6.04 -2.52
CA SER A 158 6.30 7.02 -2.90
C SER A 158 6.86 8.03 -3.91
N ILE A 159 6.15 8.27 -5.02
CA ILE A 159 6.42 9.23 -6.10
C ILE A 159 7.64 8.87 -6.95
N THR A 160 8.80 8.61 -6.39
CA THR A 160 10.08 8.42 -7.10
C THR A 160 10.40 6.96 -7.44
N MET A 161 9.63 6.02 -6.91
CA MET A 161 9.55 4.60 -7.31
C MET A 161 10.82 3.76 -7.12
N GLU A 162 11.71 4.11 -6.21
CA GLU A 162 12.86 3.28 -5.85
C GLU A 162 12.40 1.93 -5.27
N VAL A 163 13.01 0.84 -5.70
CA VAL A 163 12.69 -0.51 -5.18
C VAL A 163 13.79 -0.97 -4.24
N HIS A 164 13.40 -1.42 -3.05
CA HIS A 164 14.32 -1.87 -2.01
C HIS A 164 14.85 -3.28 -2.28
N ASP A 165 16.08 -3.57 -1.86
CA ASP A 165 16.56 -4.94 -1.68
C ASP A 165 15.99 -5.50 -0.36
N VAL A 166 14.71 -5.88 -0.39
CA VAL A 166 13.99 -6.35 0.81
C VAL A 166 14.66 -7.56 1.46
N PRO A 167 15.08 -8.61 0.72
CA PRO A 167 15.78 -9.75 1.33
C PRO A 167 17.08 -9.35 2.06
N ALA A 168 17.88 -8.45 1.48
CA ALA A 168 19.12 -7.99 2.12
C ALA A 168 18.83 -7.16 3.38
N ILE A 169 17.84 -6.28 3.33
CA ILE A 169 17.38 -5.49 4.50
C ILE A 169 16.90 -6.42 5.61
N VAL A 170 16.00 -7.36 5.30
CA VAL A 170 15.45 -8.30 6.29
C VAL A 170 16.56 -9.13 6.93
N ALA A 171 17.47 -9.70 6.14
CA ALA A 171 18.59 -10.50 6.65
C ALA A 171 19.47 -9.68 7.60
N ALA A 172 19.82 -8.45 7.22
CA ALA A 172 20.65 -7.55 8.03
C ALA A 172 19.96 -7.16 9.34
N VAL A 173 18.67 -6.79 9.29
CA VAL A 173 17.89 -6.46 10.49
C VAL A 173 17.80 -7.65 11.44
N ARG A 174 17.49 -8.85 10.92
CA ARG A 174 17.37 -10.06 11.76
C ARG A 174 18.68 -10.45 12.43
N GLN A 175 19.81 -10.16 11.79
CA GLN A 175 21.13 -10.44 12.38
C GLN A 175 21.44 -9.55 13.58
N VAL A 176 21.09 -8.25 13.55
CA VAL A 176 21.50 -7.28 14.58
C VAL A 176 20.38 -6.93 15.57
N ALA A 177 19.11 -7.06 15.15
CA ALA A 177 17.92 -6.77 15.94
C ALA A 177 16.79 -7.78 15.63
N PRO A 178 16.92 -9.05 16.00
CA PRO A 178 15.97 -10.12 15.65
C PRO A 178 14.54 -9.83 16.14
N GLU A 179 14.38 -9.08 17.21
CA GLU A 179 13.08 -8.72 17.78
C GLU A 179 12.44 -7.47 17.15
N ALA A 180 13.17 -6.70 16.35
CA ALA A 180 12.60 -5.55 15.65
C ALA A 180 11.49 -6.01 14.71
N ILE A 181 10.41 -5.22 14.63
CA ILE A 181 9.28 -5.49 13.77
C ILE A 181 9.53 -4.82 12.41
N ILE A 182 9.55 -5.63 11.36
CA ILE A 182 9.73 -5.12 9.99
C ILE A 182 8.34 -5.00 9.36
N MET A 183 7.99 -3.77 8.97
CA MET A 183 6.71 -3.43 8.35
C MET A 183 6.95 -2.88 6.95
N ILE A 184 6.01 -3.11 6.05
CA ILE A 184 6.04 -2.52 4.71
C ILE A 184 4.69 -1.94 4.33
N ASP A 185 4.67 -0.72 3.80
CA ASP A 185 3.55 -0.27 2.97
C ASP A 185 3.65 -0.96 1.61
N ASN A 186 2.75 -1.89 1.37
CA ASN A 186 2.68 -2.75 0.18
C ASN A 186 1.55 -2.33 -0.76
N THR A 187 1.08 -1.09 -0.64
CA THR A 187 -0.09 -0.59 -1.38
C THR A 187 0.13 -0.65 -2.89
N TRP A 188 1.32 -0.28 -3.38
CA TRP A 188 1.63 -0.29 -4.80
C TRP A 188 1.51 -1.69 -5.43
N ALA A 189 1.92 -2.70 -4.72
CA ALA A 189 1.90 -4.10 -5.15
C ALA A 189 0.57 -4.81 -4.83
N ALA A 190 -0.39 -4.11 -4.21
CA ALA A 190 -1.70 -4.66 -3.84
C ALA A 190 -1.63 -5.96 -3.00
N GLY A 191 -0.52 -6.20 -2.28
CA GLY A 191 -0.28 -7.41 -1.49
C GLY A 191 -0.13 -8.70 -2.31
N ILE A 192 -0.24 -8.65 -3.63
CA ILE A 192 -0.19 -9.83 -4.50
C ILE A 192 0.94 -9.79 -5.54
N LEU A 193 1.35 -8.61 -5.99
CA LEU A 193 2.51 -8.49 -6.89
C LEU A 193 3.83 -8.68 -6.14
N PHE A 194 3.83 -8.40 -4.85
CA PHE A 194 4.93 -8.66 -3.92
C PHE A 194 4.37 -9.29 -2.64
N LYS A 195 4.76 -10.53 -2.36
CA LYS A 195 4.32 -11.31 -1.19
C LYS A 195 5.23 -11.03 0.00
N ALA A 196 5.02 -9.89 0.65
CA ALA A 196 5.93 -9.35 1.66
C ALA A 196 6.28 -10.34 2.80
N LEU A 197 5.30 -11.10 3.30
CA LEU A 197 5.52 -12.04 4.40
C LEU A 197 6.43 -13.21 4.00
N ASP A 198 6.43 -13.63 2.73
CA ASP A 198 7.30 -14.68 2.21
C ASP A 198 8.79 -14.25 2.23
N PHE A 199 9.06 -12.95 2.26
CA PHE A 199 10.39 -12.36 2.36
C PHE A 199 10.82 -12.05 3.81
N GLY A 200 10.05 -12.48 4.82
CA GLY A 200 10.39 -12.30 6.24
C GLY A 200 9.96 -10.96 6.83
N ILE A 201 9.15 -10.20 6.12
CA ILE A 201 8.42 -9.03 6.68
C ILE A 201 7.42 -9.54 7.70
N ASP A 202 7.24 -8.80 8.80
CA ASP A 202 6.31 -9.16 9.87
C ASP A 202 4.88 -8.71 9.55
N ILE A 203 4.74 -7.52 8.96
CA ILE A 203 3.44 -6.91 8.70
C ILE A 203 3.43 -6.21 7.33
N SER A 204 2.47 -6.62 6.49
CA SER A 204 2.16 -5.99 5.22
C SER A 204 0.96 -5.06 5.39
N ILE A 205 1.16 -3.77 5.11
CA ILE A 205 0.15 -2.72 5.28
C ILE A 205 -0.30 -2.25 3.90
N GLN A 206 -1.59 -1.98 3.73
CA GLN A 206 -2.11 -1.44 2.49
C GLN A 206 -3.17 -0.36 2.71
N ALA A 207 -3.11 0.68 1.93
CA ALA A 207 -4.28 1.50 1.63
C ALA A 207 -5.14 0.75 0.60
N GLY A 208 -6.05 -0.11 1.06
CA GLY A 208 -6.95 -0.85 0.18
C GLY A 208 -7.89 0.04 -0.64
N THR A 209 -7.99 1.31 -0.27
CA THR A 209 -8.53 2.45 -1.04
C THR A 209 -8.07 2.46 -2.50
N LYS A 210 -6.87 1.92 -2.78
CA LYS A 210 -6.24 1.86 -4.10
C LYS A 210 -6.74 0.64 -4.88
N TYR A 211 -5.87 -0.28 -5.20
CA TYR A 211 -6.19 -1.42 -6.08
C TYR A 211 -7.17 -2.43 -5.49
N LEU A 212 -7.22 -2.61 -4.14
CA LEU A 212 -8.13 -3.61 -3.57
C LEU A 212 -9.59 -3.27 -3.89
N ILE A 213 -10.02 -2.03 -3.66
CA ILE A 213 -11.33 -1.51 -4.07
C ILE A 213 -11.35 -1.24 -5.58
N GLY A 214 -10.40 -0.45 -6.09
CA GLY A 214 -10.17 -0.19 -7.49
C GLY A 214 -11.22 0.66 -8.20
N HIS A 215 -12.07 1.39 -7.46
CA HIS A 215 -13.21 2.13 -8.02
C HIS A 215 -13.32 3.58 -7.53
N SER A 216 -12.33 4.09 -6.80
CA SER A 216 -12.22 5.50 -6.35
C SER A 216 -13.40 6.00 -5.52
N ASP A 217 -14.14 5.11 -4.83
CA ASP A 217 -15.42 5.40 -4.19
C ASP A 217 -15.46 5.06 -2.69
N ALA A 218 -14.40 4.47 -2.13
CA ALA A 218 -14.35 4.15 -0.71
C ALA A 218 -12.91 4.14 -0.16
N MET A 219 -12.78 4.26 1.16
CA MET A 219 -11.50 4.22 1.85
C MET A 219 -11.41 3.02 2.78
N VAL A 220 -10.30 2.32 2.75
CA VAL A 220 -9.99 1.20 3.62
C VAL A 220 -8.50 1.06 3.83
N GLY A 221 -8.09 0.66 5.03
CA GLY A 221 -6.74 0.22 5.35
C GLY A 221 -6.75 -1.25 5.79
N THR A 222 -5.72 -1.99 5.43
CA THR A 222 -5.50 -3.36 5.92
C THR A 222 -4.08 -3.49 6.45
N ALA A 223 -3.90 -4.31 7.49
CA ALA A 223 -2.59 -4.72 7.95
C ALA A 223 -2.62 -6.24 8.22
N VAL A 224 -1.90 -6.98 7.38
CA VAL A 224 -1.78 -8.44 7.48
C VAL A 224 -0.49 -8.77 8.20
N ALA A 225 -0.60 -9.49 9.32
CA ALA A 225 0.52 -9.81 10.20
C ALA A 225 0.83 -11.31 10.24
N ASN A 226 2.10 -11.63 10.46
CA ASN A 226 2.53 -12.98 10.78
C ASN A 226 2.04 -13.42 12.18
N ALA A 227 2.26 -14.68 12.54
CA ALA A 227 1.78 -15.25 13.81
C ALA A 227 2.38 -14.56 15.05
N ARG A 228 3.62 -14.06 14.95
CA ARG A 228 4.31 -13.35 16.05
C ARG A 228 3.63 -12.03 16.37
N CYS A 229 3.25 -11.27 15.35
CA CYS A 229 2.76 -9.90 15.50
C CYS A 229 1.23 -9.79 15.59
N TRP A 230 0.49 -10.78 15.10
CA TRP A 230 -0.96 -10.71 15.01
C TRP A 230 -1.68 -10.45 16.36
N PRO A 231 -1.35 -11.14 17.47
CA PRO A 231 -2.06 -10.91 18.72
C PRO A 231 -1.98 -9.46 19.22
N GLN A 232 -0.79 -8.85 19.13
CA GLN A 232 -0.54 -7.48 19.57
C GLN A 232 -1.20 -6.47 18.66
N LEU A 233 -1.04 -6.61 17.34
CA LEU A 233 -1.68 -5.74 16.34
C LEU A 233 -3.20 -5.73 16.50
N ARG A 234 -3.81 -6.92 16.59
CA ARG A 234 -5.26 -7.08 16.76
C ARG A 234 -5.78 -6.39 18.02
N GLU A 235 -5.12 -6.58 19.16
CA GLU A 235 -5.58 -6.00 20.42
C GLU A 235 -5.39 -4.49 20.43
N ASN A 236 -4.30 -3.98 19.90
CA ASN A 236 -4.06 -2.54 19.76
C ASN A 236 -5.13 -1.89 18.88
N ALA A 237 -5.39 -2.43 17.69
CA ALA A 237 -6.42 -1.92 16.78
C ALA A 237 -7.79 -1.87 17.46
N TYR A 238 -8.12 -2.91 18.23
CA TYR A 238 -9.36 -2.96 19.00
C TYR A 238 -9.42 -1.88 20.10
N LEU A 239 -8.34 -1.71 20.89
CA LEU A 239 -8.27 -0.73 21.97
C LEU A 239 -8.32 0.70 21.43
N MET A 240 -7.69 0.94 20.27
CA MET A 240 -7.74 2.24 19.57
C MET A 240 -9.08 2.50 18.89
N GLY A 241 -10.04 1.58 18.97
CA GLY A 241 -11.36 1.73 18.39
C GLY A 241 -11.38 1.66 16.88
N GLN A 242 -10.35 1.10 16.27
CA GLN A 242 -10.26 0.99 14.81
C GLN A 242 -11.27 -0.03 14.29
N MET A 243 -12.04 0.40 13.31
CA MET A 243 -13.00 -0.45 12.62
C MET A 243 -13.26 0.07 11.21
N LEU A 244 -13.73 -0.83 10.36
CA LEU A 244 -14.26 -0.56 9.05
C LEU A 244 -15.77 -0.78 9.08
N ASP A 245 -16.56 -0.04 8.30
CA ASP A 245 -17.97 -0.35 8.14
C ASP A 245 -18.19 -1.60 7.26
N ALA A 246 -19.35 -2.24 7.41
CA ALA A 246 -19.64 -3.49 6.71
C ALA A 246 -19.79 -3.31 5.19
N ASP A 247 -20.26 -2.15 4.74
CA ASP A 247 -20.45 -1.87 3.31
C ASP A 247 -19.10 -1.73 2.62
N THR A 248 -18.18 -0.98 3.21
CA THR A 248 -16.81 -0.85 2.70
C THR A 248 -16.06 -2.19 2.74
N ALA A 249 -16.25 -3.00 3.78
CA ALA A 249 -15.68 -4.35 3.84
C ALA A 249 -16.21 -5.23 2.69
N TYR A 250 -17.50 -5.13 2.38
CA TYR A 250 -18.10 -5.82 1.24
C TYR A 250 -17.57 -5.31 -0.10
N MET A 251 -17.51 -3.98 -0.30
CA MET A 251 -16.97 -3.38 -1.53
C MET A 251 -15.52 -3.80 -1.76
N THR A 252 -14.71 -3.84 -0.72
CA THR A 252 -13.32 -4.33 -0.80
C THR A 252 -13.28 -5.80 -1.22
N SER A 253 -14.07 -6.66 -0.58
CA SER A 253 -14.16 -8.08 -0.94
C SER A 253 -14.63 -8.27 -2.38
N ARG A 254 -15.55 -7.43 -2.87
CA ARG A 254 -16.02 -7.42 -4.27
C ARG A 254 -14.90 -6.99 -5.23
N GLY A 255 -14.14 -5.96 -4.88
CA GLY A 255 -13.00 -5.48 -5.65
C GLY A 255 -11.92 -6.55 -5.85
N LEU A 256 -11.66 -7.39 -4.84
CA LEU A 256 -10.71 -8.50 -4.94
C LEU A 256 -11.03 -9.46 -6.09
N ARG A 257 -12.32 -9.65 -6.45
CA ARG A 257 -12.73 -10.61 -7.50
C ARG A 257 -12.21 -10.23 -8.89
N THR A 258 -11.97 -8.95 -9.12
CA THR A 258 -11.45 -8.42 -10.39
C THR A 258 -10.03 -7.87 -10.27
N LEU A 259 -9.40 -7.98 -9.09
CA LEU A 259 -8.07 -7.40 -8.84
C LEU A 259 -7.02 -7.91 -9.84
N GLY A 260 -6.98 -9.21 -10.09
CA GLY A 260 -6.01 -9.81 -11.03
C GLY A 260 -6.14 -9.28 -12.46
N VAL A 261 -7.37 -9.21 -12.99
CA VAL A 261 -7.60 -8.68 -14.36
C VAL A 261 -7.30 -7.20 -14.44
N ARG A 262 -7.63 -6.41 -13.40
CA ARG A 262 -7.32 -4.98 -13.37
C ARG A 262 -5.81 -4.73 -13.31
N LEU A 263 -5.09 -5.43 -12.45
CA LEU A 263 -3.63 -5.28 -12.34
C LEU A 263 -2.89 -5.70 -13.60
N ARG A 264 -3.33 -6.74 -14.31
CA ARG A 264 -2.75 -7.09 -15.62
C ARG A 264 -2.93 -5.95 -16.63
N GLN A 265 -4.12 -5.38 -16.73
CA GLN A 265 -4.38 -4.25 -17.62
C GLN A 265 -3.56 -3.01 -17.21
N HIS A 266 -3.50 -2.69 -15.91
CA HIS A 266 -2.65 -1.61 -15.41
C HIS A 266 -1.18 -1.82 -15.75
N HIS A 267 -0.66 -3.05 -15.55
CA HIS A 267 0.72 -3.41 -15.89
C HIS A 267 1.01 -3.21 -17.38
N GLU A 268 0.20 -3.80 -18.25
CA GLU A 268 0.40 -3.75 -19.70
C GLU A 268 0.34 -2.31 -20.22
N SER A 269 -0.68 -1.54 -19.82
CA SER A 269 -0.86 -0.17 -20.26
C SER A 269 0.22 0.77 -19.71
N SER A 270 0.55 0.66 -18.41
CA SER A 270 1.57 1.53 -17.79
C SER A 270 2.96 1.26 -18.35
N LEU A 271 3.32 0.00 -18.58
CA LEU A 271 4.62 -0.34 -19.14
C LEU A 271 4.77 0.20 -20.57
N ARG A 272 3.76 0.03 -21.40
CA ARG A 272 3.76 0.57 -22.78
C ARG A 272 3.90 2.09 -22.80
N ILE A 273 3.17 2.81 -21.94
CA ILE A 273 3.30 4.26 -21.83
C ILE A 273 4.68 4.65 -21.29
N ALA A 274 5.20 3.95 -20.29
CA ALA A 274 6.52 4.22 -19.73
C ALA A 274 7.65 4.00 -20.76
N GLU A 275 7.57 2.95 -21.58
CA GLU A 275 8.51 2.70 -22.69
C GLU A 275 8.47 3.81 -23.75
N TRP A 276 7.28 4.29 -24.11
CA TRP A 276 7.09 5.40 -25.01
C TRP A 276 7.67 6.71 -24.44
N LEU A 277 7.38 7.00 -23.15
CA LEU A 277 7.92 8.16 -22.45
C LEU A 277 9.44 8.13 -22.36
N ALA A 278 10.04 6.97 -22.17
CA ALA A 278 11.51 6.83 -22.09
C ALA A 278 12.23 7.20 -23.40
N GLN A 279 11.50 7.23 -24.51
CA GLN A 279 12.03 7.65 -25.83
C GLN A 279 11.60 9.08 -26.21
N HIS A 280 10.79 9.74 -25.36
CA HIS A 280 10.24 11.05 -25.68
C HIS A 280 11.29 12.16 -25.45
N PRO A 281 11.52 13.07 -26.43
CA PRO A 281 12.60 14.07 -26.37
C PRO A 281 12.47 15.07 -25.21
N GLN A 282 11.28 15.28 -24.66
CA GLN A 282 11.04 16.18 -23.52
C GLN A 282 11.14 15.48 -22.16
N VAL A 283 11.41 14.16 -22.13
CA VAL A 283 11.51 13.36 -20.90
C VAL A 283 12.98 13.08 -20.58
N ALA A 284 13.42 13.45 -19.40
CA ALA A 284 14.77 13.21 -18.90
C ALA A 284 14.92 11.79 -18.32
N ARG A 285 13.89 11.32 -17.62
CA ARG A 285 13.92 10.03 -16.92
C ARG A 285 12.49 9.51 -16.67
N VAL A 286 12.32 8.22 -16.77
CA VAL A 286 11.09 7.53 -16.33
C VAL A 286 11.40 6.68 -15.11
N ASN A 287 10.63 6.85 -14.05
CA ASN A 287 10.72 6.07 -12.81
C ASN A 287 9.60 5.02 -12.82
N HIS A 288 9.81 3.94 -13.55
CA HIS A 288 8.89 2.80 -13.58
C HIS A 288 9.66 1.53 -13.19
N PRO A 289 9.31 0.82 -12.11
CA PRO A 289 10.10 -0.30 -11.59
C PRO A 289 10.45 -1.38 -12.62
N ALA A 290 9.57 -1.62 -13.59
CA ALA A 290 9.79 -2.61 -14.64
C ALA A 290 10.74 -2.15 -15.76
N LEU A 291 11.11 -0.86 -15.85
CA LEU A 291 12.03 -0.38 -16.88
C LEU A 291 13.50 -0.56 -16.44
N PRO A 292 14.34 -1.14 -17.28
CA PRO A 292 15.80 -1.13 -17.08
C PRO A 292 16.33 0.28 -16.84
N GLY A 293 17.18 0.44 -15.83
CA GLY A 293 17.74 1.74 -15.43
C GLY A 293 16.93 2.50 -14.37
N SER A 294 15.71 2.05 -14.03
CA SER A 294 15.02 2.54 -12.83
C SER A 294 15.74 2.06 -11.57
N LYS A 295 15.74 2.89 -10.52
CA LYS A 295 16.42 2.60 -9.26
C LYS A 295 15.84 1.36 -8.58
N GLY A 296 16.66 0.29 -8.44
CA GLY A 296 16.25 -0.99 -7.88
C GLY A 296 15.46 -1.88 -8.86
N HIS A 297 15.56 -1.64 -10.19
CA HIS A 297 14.93 -2.50 -11.20
C HIS A 297 15.29 -3.99 -11.03
N GLU A 298 16.54 -4.29 -10.69
CA GLU A 298 17.03 -5.65 -10.44
C GLU A 298 16.29 -6.33 -9.28
N PHE A 299 15.92 -5.59 -8.23
CA PHE A 299 15.15 -6.09 -7.10
C PHE A 299 13.68 -6.30 -7.50
N TRP A 300 13.09 -5.36 -8.26
CA TRP A 300 11.77 -5.58 -8.83
C TRP A 300 11.73 -6.84 -9.69
N LYS A 301 12.68 -7.02 -10.58
CA LYS A 301 12.75 -8.18 -11.48
C LYS A 301 12.91 -9.50 -10.74
N ARG A 302 13.59 -9.49 -9.59
CA ARG A 302 13.82 -10.68 -8.77
C ARG A 302 12.61 -11.04 -7.92
N ASP A 303 11.93 -10.03 -7.32
CA ASP A 303 11.04 -10.21 -6.19
C ASP A 303 9.55 -9.99 -6.53
N PHE A 304 9.26 -9.25 -7.61
CA PHE A 304 7.89 -8.91 -7.99
C PHE A 304 7.42 -9.77 -9.17
N ILE A 305 6.12 -10.10 -9.18
CA ILE A 305 5.52 -10.88 -10.29
C ILE A 305 4.87 -9.98 -11.37
N GLY A 306 4.99 -8.67 -11.24
CA GLY A 306 4.43 -7.68 -12.16
C GLY A 306 4.56 -6.27 -11.63
N SER A 307 3.95 -5.31 -12.31
CA SER A 307 3.87 -3.92 -11.89
C SER A 307 2.43 -3.40 -11.88
N SER A 308 2.24 -2.22 -11.33
CA SER A 308 0.94 -1.57 -11.25
C SER A 308 0.84 -0.37 -12.22
N GLY A 309 -0.27 0.37 -12.16
CA GLY A 309 -0.49 1.53 -13.03
C GLY A 309 0.19 2.81 -12.57
N LEU A 310 0.79 2.84 -11.37
CA LEU A 310 1.39 4.04 -10.78
C LEU A 310 2.88 4.11 -11.04
N PHE A 311 3.33 5.21 -11.67
CA PHE A 311 4.74 5.52 -11.86
C PHE A 311 4.94 7.04 -12.04
N SER A 312 6.16 7.49 -12.24
CA SER A 312 6.45 8.90 -12.53
C SER A 312 7.50 9.06 -13.62
N PHE A 313 7.58 10.26 -14.18
CA PHE A 313 8.65 10.66 -15.07
C PHE A 313 9.08 12.11 -14.80
N VAL A 314 10.27 12.46 -15.21
CA VAL A 314 10.85 13.81 -15.04
C VAL A 314 10.99 14.45 -16.40
N LEU A 315 10.50 15.68 -16.55
CA LEU A 315 10.70 16.48 -17.77
C LEU A 315 12.14 16.99 -17.87
N ASN A 316 12.61 17.25 -19.08
CA ASN A 316 13.92 17.88 -19.34
C ASN A 316 14.02 19.31 -18.80
N LYS A 317 12.88 19.96 -18.59
CA LYS A 317 12.80 21.32 -18.05
C LYS A 317 11.91 21.41 -16.84
N ARG A 318 12.12 22.44 -16.06
CA ARG A 318 11.19 22.85 -15.03
C ARG A 318 10.12 23.72 -15.65
N LEU A 319 8.85 23.37 -15.45
CA LEU A 319 7.71 24.18 -15.86
C LEU A 319 7.45 25.27 -14.81
N ASN A 320 7.25 26.51 -15.27
CA ASN A 320 6.68 27.56 -14.41
C ASN A 320 5.17 27.37 -14.24
N ASP A 321 4.54 28.17 -13.39
CA ASP A 321 3.12 28.01 -13.06
C ASP A 321 2.20 28.11 -14.28
N ALA A 322 2.50 28.99 -15.23
CA ALA A 322 1.71 29.16 -16.46
C ALA A 322 1.86 27.95 -17.40
N GLU A 323 3.10 27.48 -17.61
CA GLU A 323 3.39 26.27 -18.39
C GLU A 323 2.79 25.04 -17.74
N LEU A 324 2.80 24.97 -16.41
CA LEU A 324 2.22 23.86 -15.65
C LEU A 324 0.69 23.83 -15.82
N ALA A 325 0.02 24.96 -15.73
CA ALA A 325 -1.40 25.09 -16.00
C ALA A 325 -1.73 24.70 -17.45
N GLU A 326 -0.99 25.22 -18.43
CA GLU A 326 -1.18 24.89 -19.84
C GLU A 326 -1.01 23.37 -20.09
N TYR A 327 -0.06 22.74 -19.41
CA TYR A 327 0.18 21.30 -19.52
C TYR A 327 -0.95 20.50 -18.90
N LEU A 328 -1.36 20.80 -17.64
CA LEU A 328 -2.25 19.97 -16.83
C LEU A 328 -3.74 20.22 -17.04
N ASP A 329 -4.16 21.47 -17.28
CA ASP A 329 -5.59 21.83 -17.32
C ASP A 329 -6.31 21.33 -18.58
N ASN A 330 -5.58 20.92 -19.61
CA ASN A 330 -6.10 20.65 -20.95
C ASN A 330 -6.07 19.17 -21.36
N PHE A 331 -5.88 18.24 -20.43
CA PHE A 331 -6.02 16.82 -20.73
C PHE A 331 -7.51 16.43 -20.88
N SER A 332 -7.79 15.51 -21.80
CA SER A 332 -9.14 15.02 -22.05
C SER A 332 -9.47 13.76 -21.25
N LEU A 333 -8.46 12.93 -20.97
CA LEU A 333 -8.62 11.65 -20.28
C LEU A 333 -7.95 11.65 -18.91
N PHE A 334 -6.76 12.27 -18.79
CA PHE A 334 -6.11 12.38 -17.49
C PHE A 334 -6.73 13.48 -16.65
N SER A 335 -7.16 13.13 -15.45
CA SER A 335 -7.68 14.10 -14.47
C SER A 335 -6.66 14.41 -13.39
N MET A 336 -6.61 15.66 -12.94
CA MET A 336 -5.83 16.01 -11.75
C MET A 336 -6.56 15.58 -10.49
N ALA A 337 -6.02 14.58 -9.80
CA ALA A 337 -6.55 14.15 -8.51
C ALA A 337 -5.47 13.51 -7.64
N TYR A 338 -5.64 13.66 -6.33
CA TYR A 338 -4.90 12.83 -5.38
C TYR A 338 -5.44 11.40 -5.38
N SER A 339 -4.70 10.48 -4.75
CA SER A 339 -4.95 9.05 -4.82
C SER A 339 -4.56 8.45 -6.18
N TRP A 340 -4.91 7.18 -6.39
CA TRP A 340 -4.61 6.36 -7.57
C TRP A 340 -5.18 4.94 -7.36
N GLY A 341 -5.04 4.05 -8.34
CA GLY A 341 -5.43 2.64 -8.22
C GLY A 341 -6.88 2.34 -8.56
N GLY A 342 -7.62 3.35 -9.04
CA GLY A 342 -8.95 3.22 -9.61
C GLY A 342 -8.94 2.82 -11.08
N PHE A 343 -10.11 2.92 -11.72
CA PHE A 343 -10.28 2.63 -13.14
C PHE A 343 -9.86 3.80 -14.04
N GLU A 344 -9.80 5.00 -13.49
CA GLU A 344 -9.50 6.25 -14.17
C GLU A 344 -8.00 6.57 -14.19
N SER A 345 -7.54 7.24 -15.26
CA SER A 345 -6.17 7.74 -15.39
C SER A 345 -6.02 9.10 -14.71
N LEU A 346 -4.97 9.24 -13.90
CA LEU A 346 -4.71 10.45 -13.12
C LEU A 346 -3.29 10.98 -13.36
N ILE A 347 -3.17 12.32 -13.26
CA ILE A 347 -1.91 13.04 -13.44
C ILE A 347 -1.72 14.07 -12.33
N LEU A 348 -0.51 14.16 -11.79
CA LEU A 348 -0.09 15.24 -10.88
C LEU A 348 1.35 15.63 -11.17
N ALA A 349 1.69 16.89 -10.93
CA ALA A 349 3.05 17.39 -11.02
C ALA A 349 3.64 17.73 -9.66
N ASN A 350 4.94 17.58 -9.54
CA ASN A 350 5.72 17.99 -8.37
C ASN A 350 6.98 18.70 -8.84
N GLN A 351 7.31 19.82 -8.21
CA GLN A 351 8.58 20.49 -8.41
C GLN A 351 9.67 19.84 -7.55
N PRO A 352 10.96 19.95 -7.92
CA PRO A 352 12.07 19.37 -7.15
C PRO A 352 12.04 19.72 -5.66
N GLU A 353 11.67 20.95 -5.31
CA GLU A 353 11.61 21.42 -3.91
C GLU A 353 10.49 20.72 -3.11
N GLN A 354 9.39 20.38 -3.75
CA GLN A 354 8.30 19.63 -3.11
C GLN A 354 8.76 18.20 -2.81
N ILE A 355 9.54 17.61 -3.72
CA ILE A 355 10.13 16.28 -3.48
C ILE A 355 11.21 16.37 -2.40
N ALA A 356 12.08 17.39 -2.40
CA ALA A 356 13.08 17.60 -1.37
C ALA A 356 12.44 17.74 0.03
N HIS A 357 11.30 18.42 0.13
CA HIS A 357 10.58 18.59 1.40
C HIS A 357 10.14 17.24 2.01
N ILE A 358 9.80 16.26 1.19
CA ILE A 358 9.33 14.93 1.63
C ILE A 358 10.40 13.83 1.50
N ARG A 359 11.67 14.23 1.41
CA ARG A 359 12.83 13.30 1.34
C ARG A 359 13.83 13.67 2.43
N PRO A 360 13.51 13.38 3.70
CA PRO A 360 14.42 13.68 4.79
C PRO A 360 15.76 12.97 4.56
N ASP A 361 16.84 13.72 4.86
CA ASP A 361 18.23 13.25 4.75
C ASP A 361 18.64 12.77 3.34
N ALA A 362 17.98 13.28 2.28
CA ALA A 362 18.32 12.93 0.90
C ALA A 362 18.33 14.15 -0.03
N GLU A 363 19.16 14.09 -1.05
CA GLU A 363 19.17 15.06 -2.14
C GLU A 363 18.27 14.60 -3.30
N VAL A 364 17.61 15.55 -3.94
CA VAL A 364 16.84 15.31 -5.18
C VAL A 364 17.78 15.36 -6.36
N ASP A 365 17.86 14.29 -7.12
CA ASP A 365 18.80 14.07 -8.22
C ASP A 365 18.26 14.48 -9.61
N PHE A 366 17.29 15.39 -9.64
CA PHE A 366 16.72 15.93 -10.88
C PHE A 366 16.33 17.40 -10.71
N SER A 367 16.28 18.14 -11.82
CA SER A 367 15.98 19.58 -11.86
C SER A 367 14.68 19.91 -12.60
N GLY A 368 14.16 18.99 -13.41
CA GLY A 368 12.93 19.15 -14.16
C GLY A 368 11.68 18.93 -13.30
N THR A 369 10.52 19.29 -13.83
CA THR A 369 9.24 18.96 -13.19
C THR A 369 9.00 17.45 -13.24
N LEU A 370 8.70 16.85 -12.11
CA LEU A 370 8.30 15.46 -12.00
C LEU A 370 6.79 15.33 -12.20
N ILE A 371 6.38 14.44 -13.11
CA ILE A 371 4.99 14.11 -13.38
C ILE A 371 4.70 12.71 -12.85
N ARG A 372 3.72 12.59 -11.96
CA ARG A 372 3.20 11.31 -11.48
C ARG A 372 2.00 10.92 -12.31
N LEU A 373 2.01 9.71 -12.87
CA LEU A 373 0.89 9.12 -13.58
C LEU A 373 0.32 7.92 -12.81
N HIS A 374 -0.99 7.82 -12.81
CA HIS A 374 -1.69 6.56 -12.65
C HIS A 374 -2.39 6.24 -13.97
N ILE A 375 -2.08 5.10 -14.54
CA ILE A 375 -2.70 4.60 -15.77
C ILE A 375 -3.88 3.74 -15.40
N GLY A 376 -5.07 4.18 -15.80
CA GLY A 376 -6.33 3.51 -15.57
C GLY A 376 -6.59 2.33 -16.49
N LEU A 377 -7.86 2.09 -16.78
CA LEU A 377 -8.32 0.96 -17.61
C LEU A 377 -8.80 1.41 -19.00
N GLU A 378 -8.61 2.67 -19.36
CA GLU A 378 -8.91 3.23 -20.66
C GLU A 378 -8.02 2.58 -21.74
N ASN A 379 -8.40 2.77 -23.01
CA ASN A 379 -7.57 2.31 -24.12
C ASN A 379 -6.21 3.00 -24.11
N VAL A 380 -5.14 2.24 -24.17
CA VAL A 380 -3.77 2.75 -24.04
C VAL A 380 -3.35 3.65 -25.20
N ASP A 381 -3.89 3.46 -26.41
CA ASP A 381 -3.58 4.33 -27.57
C ASP A 381 -4.21 5.71 -27.37
N ASP A 382 -5.43 5.78 -26.81
CA ASP A 382 -6.09 7.04 -26.48
C ASP A 382 -5.34 7.79 -25.37
N LEU A 383 -4.88 7.09 -24.33
CA LEU A 383 -4.07 7.68 -23.27
C LEU A 383 -2.74 8.23 -23.80
N GLN A 384 -2.07 7.50 -24.69
CA GLN A 384 -0.83 7.95 -25.31
C GLN A 384 -1.07 9.18 -26.21
N ALA A 385 -2.16 9.23 -26.94
CA ALA A 385 -2.52 10.38 -27.76
C ALA A 385 -2.81 11.62 -26.89
N ASP A 386 -3.51 11.48 -25.77
CA ASP A 386 -3.78 12.57 -24.83
C ASP A 386 -2.50 13.10 -24.20
N LEU A 387 -1.55 12.23 -23.80
CA LEU A 387 -0.22 12.64 -23.32
C LEU A 387 0.57 13.36 -24.42
N ALA A 388 0.55 12.87 -25.66
CA ALA A 388 1.22 13.51 -26.78
C ALA A 388 0.69 14.92 -27.05
N ALA A 389 -0.62 15.10 -26.96
CA ALA A 389 -1.25 16.43 -27.04
C ALA A 389 -0.79 17.35 -25.88
N GLY A 390 -0.61 16.78 -24.67
CA GLY A 390 -0.02 17.48 -23.53
C GLY A 390 1.38 18.00 -23.80
N PHE A 391 2.27 17.15 -24.29
CA PHE A 391 3.63 17.52 -24.63
C PHE A 391 3.72 18.61 -25.73
N ALA A 392 2.78 18.61 -26.67
CA ALA A 392 2.76 19.63 -27.73
C ALA A 392 2.45 21.05 -27.20
N ARG A 393 1.88 21.17 -26.00
CA ARG A 393 1.57 22.47 -25.37
C ARG A 393 2.76 23.13 -24.68
N ILE A 394 3.80 22.36 -24.34
CA ILE A 394 4.96 22.82 -23.56
C ILE A 394 6.29 22.80 -24.35
N VAL A 395 6.21 23.01 -25.65
CA VAL A 395 7.40 23.05 -26.55
C VAL A 395 8.33 24.21 -26.24
#